data_831990ee2606e0d4c6c34d1fdd4d1708
#
_entry.id   831990ee2606e0d4c6c34d1fdd4d1708
#
_cell.length_a   1.000
_cell.length_b   1.000
_cell.length_c   1.000
_cell.angle_alpha   90.00
_cell.angle_beta   90.00
_cell.angle_gamma   90.00
#
_symmetry.space_group_name_H-M   'P 1'
#
loop_
_entity.id
_entity.type
_entity.pdbx_description
1 polymer ?
#
loop_
_entity_poly.entity_id
_entity_poly.type
_entity_poly.pdbx_seq_one_letter_code
_entity_poly.pdbx_strand_id
1 'polypeptide(L)'
;MLVTAPFAGPVSFPILVAKENGKLDFEIKNSCETQEIGDVILDSITNLPKLNLNYKLVAGVFIDMYSLIGNKNSNKIFTIRKGTLVDYNARLLAILTNKEVINTTAENALNEAEKGNLALVGIEVKIGESFEEEVGKLNARAASCMIYSNSKEIDNVLKAYKEGINIIKEDPKNSARIISQLSKYYSVNVMEKIIGIYRHRLTLNKNELNKSIQIYSKVLPEINKLEI
;
A
#
# COMPACT_ATOMS: atom_id res chain seq x y z
N MET A 1 -10.71 -4.83 21.23
CA MET A 1 -9.62 -4.25 20.39
C MET A 1 -10.22 -3.74 19.09
N LEU A 2 -9.86 -2.52 18.69
CA LEU A 2 -10.29 -1.90 17.44
C LEU A 2 -9.11 -1.87 16.43
N VAL A 3 -9.37 -2.34 15.22
CA VAL A 3 -8.46 -2.20 14.07
C VAL A 3 -9.02 -1.15 13.11
N THR A 4 -8.21 -0.20 12.67
CA THR A 4 -8.60 0.76 11.64
C THR A 4 -7.74 0.57 10.40
N ALA A 5 -8.38 0.59 9.22
CA ALA A 5 -7.74 0.43 7.93
C ALA A 5 -8.51 1.16 6.83
N PRO A 6 -7.86 1.70 5.79
CA PRO A 6 -8.55 2.26 4.62
C PRO A 6 -9.12 1.11 3.77
N PHE A 7 -10.44 0.90 3.78
CA PHE A 7 -11.06 -0.25 3.08
C PHE A 7 -10.82 -0.25 1.57
N ALA A 8 -10.62 0.92 0.98
CA ALA A 8 -10.19 1.04 -0.42
C ALA A 8 -8.68 0.82 -0.62
N GLY A 9 -7.89 0.77 0.43
CA GLY A 9 -6.43 0.57 0.36
C GLY A 9 -6.05 -0.90 0.36
N PRO A 10 -5.16 -1.37 -0.55
CA PRO A 10 -4.77 -2.78 -0.62
C PRO A 10 -4.22 -3.37 0.68
N VAL A 11 -3.69 -2.55 1.58
CA VAL A 11 -3.23 -2.98 2.91
C VAL A 11 -4.35 -3.61 3.74
N SER A 12 -5.60 -3.23 3.51
CA SER A 12 -6.75 -3.77 4.24
C SER A 12 -7.28 -5.09 3.68
N PHE A 13 -6.98 -5.43 2.42
CA PHE A 13 -7.64 -6.55 1.75
C PHE A 13 -7.50 -7.88 2.47
N PRO A 14 -6.33 -8.29 2.97
CA PRO A 14 -6.22 -9.53 3.72
C PRO A 14 -7.11 -9.57 4.96
N ILE A 15 -7.15 -8.49 5.75
CA ILE A 15 -7.93 -8.48 6.97
C ILE A 15 -9.44 -8.42 6.70
N LEU A 16 -9.88 -7.77 5.60
CA LEU A 16 -11.27 -7.75 5.17
C LEU A 16 -11.75 -9.13 4.73
N VAL A 17 -10.92 -9.86 3.99
CA VAL A 17 -11.23 -11.23 3.56
C VAL A 17 -11.27 -12.17 4.76
N ALA A 18 -10.34 -12.06 5.71
CA ALA A 18 -10.35 -12.83 6.94
C ALA A 18 -11.61 -12.56 7.78
N LYS A 19 -12.08 -11.30 7.83
CA LYS A 19 -13.31 -10.91 8.54
C LYS A 19 -14.55 -11.66 8.03
N GLU A 20 -14.74 -11.70 6.71
CA GLU A 20 -15.90 -12.38 6.11
C GLU A 20 -15.86 -13.91 6.31
N ASN A 21 -14.70 -14.49 6.58
CA ASN A 21 -14.58 -15.89 6.94
C ASN A 21 -14.88 -16.18 8.42
N GLY A 22 -15.32 -15.19 9.19
CA GLY A 22 -15.91 -15.36 10.52
C GLY A 22 -14.96 -15.70 11.65
N LYS A 23 -13.68 -15.31 11.56
CA LYS A 23 -12.63 -15.74 12.49
C LYS A 23 -11.96 -14.61 13.29
N LEU A 24 -12.63 -13.47 13.46
CA LEU A 24 -12.02 -12.33 14.15
C LEU A 24 -12.63 -12.07 15.54
N ASP A 25 -11.75 -11.97 16.52
CA ASP A 25 -12.10 -11.59 17.91
C ASP A 25 -11.96 -10.06 18.14
N PHE A 26 -11.94 -9.26 17.06
CA PHE A 26 -11.78 -7.82 17.12
C PHE A 26 -12.65 -7.10 16.07
N GLU A 27 -12.93 -5.83 16.34
CA GLU A 27 -13.68 -4.95 15.43
C GLU A 27 -12.76 -4.34 14.37
N ILE A 28 -13.26 -4.18 13.14
CA ILE A 28 -12.55 -3.48 12.05
C ILE A 28 -13.43 -2.34 11.55
N LYS A 29 -12.87 -1.12 11.52
CA LYS A 29 -13.52 0.08 10.97
C LYS A 29 -12.74 0.66 9.79
N ASN A 30 -13.49 1.22 8.84
CA ASN A 30 -12.91 1.96 7.74
C ASN A 30 -12.34 3.30 8.23
N SER A 31 -11.02 3.48 8.15
CA SER A 31 -10.35 4.71 8.60
C SER A 31 -10.75 5.94 7.78
N CYS A 32 -11.34 5.77 6.59
CA CYS A 32 -11.86 6.89 5.79
C CYS A 32 -13.25 7.36 6.23
N GLU A 33 -13.96 6.57 7.06
CA GLU A 33 -15.34 6.83 7.49
C GLU A 33 -15.48 7.06 9.00
N THR A 34 -14.45 6.73 9.78
CA THR A 34 -14.45 6.91 11.24
C THR A 34 -13.41 7.95 11.67
N GLN A 35 -13.70 8.65 12.76
CA GLN A 35 -12.72 9.48 13.48
C GLN A 35 -12.04 8.72 14.63
N GLU A 36 -12.46 7.48 14.89
CA GLU A 36 -11.86 6.65 15.93
C GLU A 36 -10.46 6.21 15.53
N ILE A 37 -9.54 6.25 16.48
CA ILE A 37 -8.19 5.76 16.33
C ILE A 37 -8.16 4.31 16.81
N GLY A 38 -7.78 3.39 15.94
CA GLY A 38 -7.67 1.97 16.31
C GLY A 38 -6.49 1.70 17.24
N ASP A 39 -6.62 0.68 18.09
CA ASP A 39 -5.50 0.10 18.85
C ASP A 39 -4.44 -0.47 17.90
N VAL A 40 -4.88 -0.86 16.71
CA VAL A 40 -4.07 -1.31 15.57
C VAL A 40 -4.48 -0.53 14.33
N ILE A 41 -3.51 0.03 13.63
CA ILE A 41 -3.70 0.83 12.42
C ILE A 41 -2.96 0.15 11.26
N LEU A 42 -3.69 -0.12 10.18
CA LEU A 42 -3.12 -0.55 8.91
C LEU A 42 -3.15 0.64 7.95
N ASP A 43 -1.99 1.15 7.57
CA ASP A 43 -1.93 2.28 6.62
C ASP A 43 -0.58 2.32 5.89
N SER A 44 -0.47 3.23 4.93
CA SER A 44 0.81 3.51 4.28
C SER A 44 1.81 4.13 5.27
N ILE A 45 3.08 3.79 5.14
CA ILE A 45 4.15 4.34 5.96
C ILE A 45 4.18 5.89 5.91
N THR A 46 3.73 6.48 4.81
CA THR A 46 3.70 7.93 4.59
C THR A 46 2.56 8.66 5.32
N ASN A 47 1.57 7.93 5.80
CA ASN A 47 0.47 8.52 6.59
C ASN A 47 0.73 8.46 8.09
N LEU A 48 1.47 7.47 8.58
CA LEU A 48 1.67 7.22 10.01
C LEU A 48 2.26 8.42 10.78
N PRO A 49 3.27 9.16 10.25
CA PRO A 49 3.79 10.32 10.97
C PRO A 49 2.75 11.42 11.25
N LYS A 50 1.71 11.50 10.41
CA LYS A 50 0.64 12.50 10.54
C LYS A 50 -0.30 12.23 11.71
N LEU A 51 -0.34 10.97 12.20
CA LEU A 51 -1.20 10.55 13.30
C LEU A 51 -0.69 11.05 14.66
N ASN A 52 0.60 11.33 14.77
CA ASN A 52 1.27 11.77 16.01
C ASN A 52 0.94 10.89 17.23
N LEU A 53 1.00 9.57 17.04
CA LEU A 53 0.71 8.56 18.05
C LEU A 53 2.01 7.94 18.56
N ASN A 54 2.00 7.55 19.85
CA ASN A 54 3.09 6.78 20.46
C ASN A 54 2.86 5.27 20.26
N TYR A 55 2.81 4.84 19.01
CA TYR A 55 2.69 3.42 18.61
C TYR A 55 4.00 2.94 18.02
N LYS A 56 4.10 1.63 17.77
CA LYS A 56 5.26 1.01 17.12
C LYS A 56 4.90 0.36 15.80
N LEU A 57 5.86 0.33 14.89
CA LEU A 57 5.77 -0.50 13.70
C LEU A 57 5.98 -1.96 14.10
N VAL A 58 4.92 -2.75 14.05
CA VAL A 58 4.95 -4.17 14.43
C VAL A 58 5.14 -5.08 13.24
N ALA A 59 4.69 -4.65 12.05
CA ALA A 59 4.89 -5.38 10.81
C ALA A 59 4.92 -4.46 9.61
N GLY A 60 5.64 -4.88 8.56
CA GLY A 60 5.59 -4.28 7.23
C GLY A 60 4.80 -5.14 6.26
N VAL A 61 4.14 -4.50 5.29
CA VAL A 61 3.43 -5.19 4.22
C VAL A 61 3.97 -4.73 2.87
N PHE A 62 4.55 -5.67 2.14
CA PHE A 62 4.92 -5.48 0.75
C PHE A 62 3.70 -5.77 -0.12
N ILE A 63 3.40 -4.86 -1.03
CA ILE A 63 2.23 -4.97 -1.92
C ILE A 63 2.65 -4.40 -3.28
N ASP A 64 2.48 -5.18 -4.34
CA ASP A 64 2.78 -4.72 -5.71
C ASP A 64 1.54 -3.99 -6.25
N MET A 65 1.41 -2.69 -5.93
CA MET A 65 0.19 -1.93 -6.19
C MET A 65 0.33 -0.81 -7.22
N TYR A 66 1.52 -0.63 -7.79
CA TYR A 66 1.76 0.46 -8.73
C TYR A 66 2.36 -0.02 -10.05
N SER A 67 1.96 0.66 -11.12
CA SER A 67 2.39 0.39 -12.49
C SER A 67 3.20 1.53 -13.05
N LEU A 68 4.29 1.17 -13.72
CA LEU A 68 5.03 2.04 -14.62
C LEU A 68 4.53 1.86 -16.05
N ILE A 69 4.12 2.95 -16.70
CA ILE A 69 3.57 2.98 -18.05
C ILE A 69 4.42 3.92 -18.90
N GLY A 70 4.80 3.49 -20.09
CA GLY A 70 5.52 4.32 -21.06
C GLY A 70 7.04 4.17 -20.99
N ASN A 71 7.76 5.26 -21.29
CA ASN A 71 9.20 5.24 -21.50
C ASN A 71 10.00 5.48 -20.21
N LYS A 72 10.65 4.44 -19.71
CA LYS A 72 11.53 4.54 -18.51
C LYS A 72 12.77 5.43 -18.71
N ASN A 73 13.14 5.75 -19.93
CA ASN A 73 14.25 6.67 -20.22
C ASN A 73 13.82 8.15 -20.22
N SER A 74 12.53 8.45 -20.09
CA SER A 74 12.05 9.83 -19.94
C SER A 74 12.64 10.48 -18.69
N ASN A 75 12.93 11.77 -18.76
CA ASN A 75 13.38 12.57 -17.62
C ASN A 75 12.21 13.00 -16.72
N LYS A 76 10.97 12.67 -17.06
CA LYS A 76 9.77 13.07 -16.35
C LYS A 76 8.95 11.87 -15.94
N ILE A 77 8.42 11.91 -14.71
CA ILE A 77 7.46 10.95 -14.17
C ILE A 77 6.16 11.68 -13.91
N PHE A 78 5.11 11.33 -14.62
CA PHE A 78 3.76 11.84 -14.39
C PHE A 78 3.03 10.93 -13.39
N THR A 79 2.43 11.52 -12.37
CA THR A 79 1.70 10.78 -11.33
C THR A 79 0.51 11.59 -10.83
N ILE A 80 -0.33 10.97 -10.00
CA ILE A 80 -1.55 11.59 -9.50
C ILE A 80 -1.28 12.52 -8.29
N ARG A 81 -2.32 12.87 -7.59
CA ARG A 81 -2.38 13.86 -6.52
C ARG A 81 -1.18 13.85 -5.57
N LYS A 82 -0.58 15.02 -5.37
CA LYS A 82 0.52 15.26 -4.43
C LYS A 82 0.17 14.82 -3.00
N GLY A 83 1.16 14.24 -2.30
CA GLY A 83 1.03 13.82 -0.90
C GLY A 83 0.30 12.47 -0.70
N THR A 84 0.02 11.74 -1.78
CA THR A 84 -0.43 10.35 -1.75
C THR A 84 0.76 9.38 -1.78
N LEU A 85 0.55 8.11 -1.42
CA LEU A 85 1.62 7.11 -1.46
C LEU A 85 2.21 6.96 -2.87
N VAL A 86 1.38 7.02 -3.93
CA VAL A 86 1.87 6.95 -5.31
C VAL A 86 2.75 8.15 -5.67
N ASP A 87 2.44 9.36 -5.18
CA ASP A 87 3.30 10.53 -5.35
C ASP A 87 4.64 10.37 -4.64
N TYR A 88 4.64 9.86 -3.39
CA TYR A 88 5.89 9.57 -2.69
C TYR A 88 6.72 8.48 -3.39
N ASN A 89 6.08 7.48 -3.97
CA ASN A 89 6.74 6.46 -4.78
C ASN A 89 7.33 7.03 -6.08
N ALA A 90 6.62 7.95 -6.74
CA ALA A 90 7.16 8.66 -7.90
C ALA A 90 8.39 9.50 -7.53
N ARG A 91 8.35 10.20 -6.38
CA ARG A 91 9.50 10.96 -5.86
C ARG A 91 10.67 10.07 -5.48
N LEU A 92 10.40 8.89 -4.88
CA LEU A 92 11.44 7.90 -4.58
C LEU A 92 12.15 7.46 -5.87
N LEU A 93 11.38 7.08 -6.89
CA LEU A 93 11.93 6.69 -8.19
C LEU A 93 12.70 7.85 -8.84
N ALA A 94 12.19 9.08 -8.74
CA ALA A 94 12.84 10.27 -9.27
C ALA A 94 14.20 10.53 -8.60
N ILE A 95 14.30 10.40 -7.28
CA ILE A 95 15.59 10.51 -6.56
C ILE A 95 16.57 9.43 -7.02
N LEU A 96 16.10 8.18 -7.20
CA LEU A 96 16.95 7.05 -7.58
C LEU A 96 17.41 7.12 -9.04
N THR A 97 16.68 7.81 -9.91
CA THR A 97 16.92 7.83 -11.37
C THR A 97 17.14 9.23 -11.95
N ASN A 98 17.27 10.24 -11.07
CA ASN A 98 17.46 11.66 -11.43
C ASN A 98 16.43 12.20 -12.42
N LYS A 99 15.13 12.09 -12.06
CA LYS A 99 13.99 12.53 -12.86
C LYS A 99 13.17 13.60 -12.16
N GLU A 100 12.33 14.31 -12.91
CA GLU A 100 11.35 15.26 -12.41
C GLU A 100 9.99 14.58 -12.20
N VAL A 101 9.27 14.93 -11.12
CA VAL A 101 7.89 14.45 -10.86
C VAL A 101 6.89 15.55 -11.16
N ILE A 102 5.89 15.22 -11.99
CA ILE A 102 4.79 16.11 -12.36
C ILE A 102 3.47 15.49 -11.89
N ASN A 103 2.77 16.19 -11.00
CA ASN A 103 1.46 15.74 -10.53
C ASN A 103 0.36 16.20 -11.49
N THR A 104 -0.55 15.30 -11.83
CA THR A 104 -1.66 15.53 -12.76
C THR A 104 -2.83 14.58 -12.46
N THR A 105 -3.79 14.44 -13.36
CA THR A 105 -4.84 13.40 -13.29
C THR A 105 -4.32 12.07 -13.82
N ALA A 106 -4.97 10.96 -13.45
CA ALA A 106 -4.61 9.64 -13.97
C ALA A 106 -4.70 9.58 -15.52
N GLU A 107 -5.74 10.16 -16.08
CA GLU A 107 -5.94 10.25 -17.55
C GLU A 107 -4.78 11.00 -18.22
N ASN A 108 -4.42 12.19 -17.71
CA ASN A 108 -3.32 12.95 -18.27
C ASN A 108 -1.98 12.25 -18.10
N ALA A 109 -1.74 11.54 -16.99
CA ALA A 109 -0.52 10.76 -16.81
C ALA A 109 -0.40 9.66 -17.88
N LEU A 110 -1.50 8.96 -18.20
CA LEU A 110 -1.53 7.94 -19.26
C LEU A 110 -1.33 8.58 -20.65
N ASN A 111 -1.96 9.72 -20.93
CA ASN A 111 -1.76 10.46 -22.19
C ASN A 111 -0.29 10.90 -22.36
N GLU A 112 0.36 11.33 -21.28
CA GLU A 112 1.79 11.67 -21.33
C GLU A 112 2.69 10.45 -21.54
N ALA A 113 2.31 9.29 -21.01
CA ALA A 113 3.02 8.05 -21.30
C ALA A 113 2.95 7.66 -22.78
N GLU A 114 1.81 7.87 -23.44
CA GLU A 114 1.66 7.66 -24.89
C GLU A 114 2.52 8.61 -25.73
N LYS A 115 2.82 9.81 -25.22
CA LYS A 115 3.74 10.79 -25.85
C LYS A 115 5.23 10.50 -25.58
N GLY A 116 5.55 9.37 -24.95
CA GLY A 116 6.94 8.96 -24.68
C GLY A 116 7.48 9.39 -23.32
N ASN A 117 6.64 9.86 -22.41
CA ASN A 117 7.00 10.10 -21.03
C ASN A 117 6.79 8.83 -20.17
N LEU A 118 7.13 8.90 -18.86
CA LEU A 118 6.86 7.85 -17.91
C LEU A 118 5.70 8.26 -17.00
N ALA A 119 4.74 7.35 -16.79
CA ALA A 119 3.68 7.51 -15.79
C ALA A 119 3.84 6.47 -14.67
N LEU A 120 3.53 6.86 -13.43
CA LEU A 120 3.36 5.99 -12.28
C LEU A 120 1.94 6.15 -11.75
N VAL A 121 1.15 5.08 -11.81
CA VAL A 121 -0.26 5.04 -11.41
C VAL A 121 -0.57 3.76 -10.64
N GLY A 122 -1.73 3.68 -9.98
CA GLY A 122 -2.22 2.43 -9.40
C GLY A 122 -2.54 1.38 -10.47
N ILE A 123 -2.39 0.10 -10.13
CA ILE A 123 -2.71 -1.01 -11.06
C ILE A 123 -4.20 -1.05 -11.43
N GLU A 124 -5.07 -0.48 -10.59
CA GLU A 124 -6.51 -0.31 -10.87
C GLU A 124 -6.80 0.67 -12.00
N VAL A 125 -5.88 1.61 -12.26
CA VAL A 125 -5.96 2.56 -13.37
C VAL A 125 -5.46 1.91 -14.66
N LYS A 126 -4.27 1.31 -14.61
CA LYS A 126 -3.67 0.63 -15.76
C LYS A 126 -2.65 -0.40 -15.26
N ILE A 127 -2.78 -1.63 -15.72
CA ILE A 127 -1.77 -2.66 -15.49
C ILE A 127 -0.59 -2.43 -16.43
N GLY A 128 0.61 -2.40 -15.87
CA GLY A 128 1.87 -2.19 -16.59
C GLY A 128 3.04 -2.88 -15.90
N GLU A 129 4.26 -2.37 -16.07
CA GLU A 129 5.44 -2.89 -15.37
C GLU A 129 5.36 -2.58 -13.87
N SER A 130 5.77 -3.50 -13.01
CA SER A 130 5.74 -3.30 -11.57
C SER A 130 6.76 -2.25 -11.12
N PHE A 131 6.26 -1.23 -10.43
CA PHE A 131 7.11 -0.24 -9.76
C PHE A 131 7.99 -0.92 -8.69
N GLU A 132 7.42 -1.84 -7.91
CA GLU A 132 8.10 -2.52 -6.83
C GLU A 132 9.25 -3.41 -7.33
N GLU A 133 9.11 -4.00 -8.52
CA GLU A 133 10.21 -4.72 -9.19
C GLU A 133 11.28 -3.75 -9.69
N GLU A 134 10.90 -2.60 -10.23
CA GLU A 134 11.86 -1.62 -10.73
C GLU A 134 12.71 -1.02 -9.60
N VAL A 135 12.10 -0.58 -8.50
CA VAL A 135 12.88 -0.11 -7.33
C VAL A 135 13.66 -1.25 -6.67
N GLY A 136 13.22 -2.50 -6.82
CA GLY A 136 13.96 -3.69 -6.39
C GLY A 136 15.30 -3.83 -7.11
N LYS A 137 15.35 -3.60 -8.43
CA LYS A 137 16.59 -3.58 -9.22
C LYS A 137 17.56 -2.48 -8.75
N LEU A 138 17.04 -1.42 -8.16
CA LEU A 138 17.78 -0.30 -7.59
C LEU A 138 18.10 -0.48 -6.08
N ASN A 139 17.92 -1.69 -5.54
CA ASN A 139 18.08 -2.04 -4.12
C ASN A 139 17.20 -1.21 -3.16
N ALA A 140 16.10 -0.64 -3.66
CA ALA A 140 15.20 0.23 -2.91
C ALA A 140 13.80 -0.37 -2.67
N ARG A 141 13.63 -1.69 -2.86
CA ARG A 141 12.36 -2.36 -2.50
C ARG A 141 12.18 -2.34 -0.98
N ALA A 142 11.04 -1.83 -0.53
CA ALA A 142 10.70 -1.63 0.86
C ALA A 142 9.19 -1.86 1.08
N ALA A 143 8.78 -2.18 2.29
CA ALA A 143 7.37 -2.23 2.63
C ALA A 143 6.81 -0.80 2.65
N SER A 144 5.80 -0.55 1.84
CA SER A 144 5.14 0.75 1.72
C SER A 144 3.96 0.91 2.66
N CYS A 145 3.44 -0.20 3.19
CA CYS A 145 2.35 -0.24 4.15
C CYS A 145 2.80 -0.92 5.44
N MET A 146 2.19 -0.53 6.54
CA MET A 146 2.59 -0.95 7.88
C MET A 146 1.38 -1.37 8.73
N ILE A 147 1.64 -2.21 9.70
CA ILE A 147 0.79 -2.44 10.86
C ILE A 147 1.44 -1.70 12.03
N TYR A 148 0.73 -0.73 12.58
CA TYR A 148 1.19 0.21 13.59
C TYR A 148 0.31 0.09 14.83
N SER A 149 0.88 -0.18 16.01
CA SER A 149 0.10 -0.55 17.19
C SER A 149 0.81 -0.29 18.50
N ASN A 150 0.00 -0.11 19.55
CA ASN A 150 0.43 -0.20 20.95
C ASN A 150 -0.24 -1.38 21.70
N SER A 151 -1.02 -2.21 21.00
CA SER A 151 -1.79 -3.30 21.60
C SER A 151 -0.90 -4.51 21.93
N LYS A 152 -1.13 -5.09 23.11
CA LYS A 152 -0.53 -6.37 23.51
C LYS A 152 -1.16 -7.58 22.80
N GLU A 153 -2.36 -7.41 22.23
CA GLU A 153 -3.13 -8.46 21.53
C GLU A 153 -2.88 -8.49 20.01
N ILE A 154 -1.78 -7.88 19.58
CA ILE A 154 -1.44 -7.73 18.16
C ILE A 154 -1.32 -9.07 17.42
N ASP A 155 -0.95 -10.15 18.10
CA ASP A 155 -0.76 -11.47 17.49
C ASP A 155 -2.03 -12.00 16.82
N ASN A 156 -3.22 -11.69 17.35
CA ASN A 156 -4.50 -12.08 16.75
C ASN A 156 -4.69 -11.39 15.39
N VAL A 157 -4.34 -10.11 15.29
CA VAL A 157 -4.42 -9.34 14.04
C VAL A 157 -3.42 -9.87 13.02
N LEU A 158 -2.18 -10.12 13.45
CA LEU A 158 -1.13 -10.65 12.55
C LEU A 158 -1.50 -12.04 12.02
N LYS A 159 -2.09 -12.89 12.85
CA LYS A 159 -2.57 -14.23 12.46
C LYS A 159 -3.71 -14.10 11.44
N ALA A 160 -4.72 -13.27 11.73
CA ALA A 160 -5.84 -13.03 10.82
C ALA A 160 -5.37 -12.44 9.48
N TYR A 161 -4.40 -11.52 9.52
CA TYR A 161 -3.82 -10.93 8.32
C TYR A 161 -3.12 -11.98 7.44
N LYS A 162 -2.30 -12.85 8.03
CA LYS A 162 -1.65 -13.97 7.33
C LYS A 162 -2.67 -14.93 6.73
N GLU A 163 -3.72 -15.26 7.47
CA GLU A 163 -4.80 -16.11 6.97
C GLU A 163 -5.51 -15.47 5.78
N GLY A 164 -5.82 -14.17 5.85
CA GLY A 164 -6.41 -13.43 4.73
C GLY A 164 -5.53 -13.44 3.48
N ILE A 165 -4.20 -13.33 3.61
CA ILE A 165 -3.27 -13.49 2.48
C ILE A 165 -3.41 -14.88 1.84
N ASN A 166 -3.53 -15.93 2.66
CA ASN A 166 -3.68 -17.30 2.15
C ASN A 166 -5.03 -17.49 1.45
N ILE A 167 -6.13 -16.98 2.03
CA ILE A 167 -7.46 -17.04 1.40
C ILE A 167 -7.47 -16.33 0.04
N ILE A 168 -6.84 -15.15 -0.07
CA ILE A 168 -6.72 -14.44 -1.35
C ILE A 168 -5.99 -15.28 -2.39
N LYS A 169 -4.95 -16.02 -2.00
CA LYS A 169 -4.21 -16.89 -2.92
C LYS A 169 -5.01 -18.11 -3.34
N GLU A 170 -5.77 -18.71 -2.43
CA GLU A 170 -6.53 -19.95 -2.66
C GLU A 170 -7.83 -19.66 -3.45
N ASP A 171 -8.52 -18.57 -3.13
CA ASP A 171 -9.78 -18.18 -3.79
C ASP A 171 -9.79 -16.67 -4.14
N PRO A 172 -9.03 -16.26 -5.17
CA PRO A 172 -8.96 -14.86 -5.57
C PRO A 172 -10.28 -14.29 -6.06
N LYS A 173 -11.15 -15.11 -6.68
CA LYS A 173 -12.45 -14.64 -7.19
C LYS A 173 -13.42 -14.27 -6.07
N ASN A 174 -13.57 -15.13 -5.08
CA ASN A 174 -14.41 -14.83 -3.94
C ASN A 174 -13.83 -13.68 -3.12
N SER A 175 -12.52 -13.64 -2.94
CA SER A 175 -11.81 -12.52 -2.30
C SER A 175 -12.08 -11.19 -3.00
N ALA A 176 -12.07 -11.16 -4.34
CA ALA A 176 -12.40 -9.98 -5.13
C ALA A 176 -13.83 -9.49 -4.87
N ARG A 177 -14.81 -10.41 -4.75
CA ARG A 177 -16.20 -10.06 -4.41
C ARG A 177 -16.31 -9.45 -3.01
N ILE A 178 -15.70 -10.07 -2.02
CA ILE A 178 -15.67 -9.59 -0.63
C ILE A 178 -15.09 -8.18 -0.57
N ILE A 179 -13.91 -7.96 -1.18
CA ILE A 179 -13.25 -6.66 -1.19
C ILE A 179 -14.10 -5.60 -1.89
N SER A 180 -14.71 -5.94 -3.02
CA SER A 180 -15.60 -5.01 -3.75
C SER A 180 -16.81 -4.61 -2.92
N GLN A 181 -17.44 -5.55 -2.20
CA GLN A 181 -18.59 -5.30 -1.34
C GLN A 181 -18.25 -4.42 -0.14
N LEU A 182 -17.14 -4.71 0.54
CA LEU A 182 -16.73 -4.01 1.77
C LEU A 182 -16.10 -2.65 1.50
N SER A 183 -15.26 -2.54 0.46
CA SER A 183 -14.60 -1.28 0.12
C SER A 183 -15.55 -0.29 -0.55
N LYS A 184 -16.55 -0.78 -1.30
CA LYS A 184 -17.48 0.04 -2.11
C LYS A 184 -16.76 0.95 -3.13
N TYR A 185 -15.48 0.69 -3.38
CA TYR A 185 -14.62 1.51 -4.24
C TYR A 185 -14.34 0.84 -5.58
N TYR A 186 -14.13 -0.47 -5.57
CA TYR A 186 -13.82 -1.23 -6.79
C TYR A 186 -15.03 -2.02 -7.27
N SER A 187 -15.23 -2.08 -8.59
CA SER A 187 -16.14 -3.08 -9.15
C SER A 187 -15.51 -4.49 -9.05
N VAL A 188 -16.36 -5.52 -8.97
CA VAL A 188 -15.90 -6.92 -8.92
C VAL A 188 -15.00 -7.24 -10.12
N ASN A 189 -15.37 -6.79 -11.32
CA ASN A 189 -14.63 -7.04 -12.55
C ASN A 189 -13.21 -6.43 -12.53
N VAL A 190 -13.04 -5.26 -11.92
CA VAL A 190 -11.73 -4.64 -11.74
C VAL A 190 -10.94 -5.44 -10.72
N MET A 191 -11.54 -5.74 -9.56
CA MET A 191 -10.86 -6.45 -8.48
C MET A 191 -10.42 -7.87 -8.90
N GLU A 192 -11.25 -8.62 -9.65
CA GLU A 192 -10.87 -9.94 -10.16
C GLU A 192 -9.60 -9.90 -11.05
N LYS A 193 -9.38 -8.79 -11.78
CA LYS A 193 -8.20 -8.63 -12.62
C LYS A 193 -6.94 -8.32 -11.85
N ILE A 194 -7.04 -7.60 -10.72
CA ILE A 194 -5.88 -7.02 -10.03
C ILE A 194 -5.54 -7.72 -8.71
N ILE A 195 -6.48 -8.45 -8.09
CA ILE A 195 -6.28 -9.04 -6.75
C ILE A 195 -5.04 -9.94 -6.68
N GLY A 196 -4.79 -10.73 -7.71
CA GLY A 196 -3.62 -11.61 -7.80
C GLY A 196 -2.30 -10.86 -8.06
N ILE A 197 -2.35 -9.62 -8.54
CA ILE A 197 -1.16 -8.81 -8.84
C ILE A 197 -0.56 -8.22 -7.58
N TYR A 198 -1.37 -7.92 -6.55
CA TYR A 198 -0.90 -7.28 -5.32
C TYR A 198 0.15 -8.08 -4.55
N ARG A 199 0.16 -9.41 -4.63
CA ARG A 199 1.18 -10.29 -4.03
C ARG A 199 1.56 -9.89 -2.60
N HIS A 200 0.56 -9.74 -1.72
CA HIS A 200 0.77 -9.33 -0.33
C HIS A 200 1.80 -10.22 0.38
N ARG A 201 2.79 -9.60 1.03
CA ARG A 201 3.76 -10.27 1.88
C ARG A 201 3.93 -9.51 3.19
N LEU A 202 3.58 -10.16 4.29
CA LEU A 202 3.79 -9.64 5.64
C LEU A 202 5.23 -9.94 6.10
N THR A 203 5.86 -8.97 6.75
CA THR A 203 7.16 -9.15 7.42
C THR A 203 7.15 -8.62 8.84
N LEU A 204 7.75 -9.39 9.75
CA LEU A 204 8.06 -9.01 11.14
C LEU A 204 9.57 -8.74 11.31
N ASN A 205 10.34 -8.84 10.24
CA ASN A 205 11.79 -8.68 10.28
C ASN A 205 12.16 -7.22 10.50
N LYS A 206 12.78 -6.94 11.65
CA LYS A 206 13.20 -5.59 12.05
C LYS A 206 14.14 -4.94 11.03
N ASN A 207 15.00 -5.70 10.36
CA ASN A 207 15.89 -5.15 9.34
C ASN A 207 15.10 -4.67 8.12
N GLU A 208 14.05 -5.39 7.69
CA GLU A 208 13.16 -4.95 6.61
C GLU A 208 12.33 -3.72 7.02
N LEU A 209 11.88 -3.63 8.27
CA LEU A 209 11.19 -2.44 8.81
C LEU A 209 12.13 -1.23 8.83
N ASN A 210 13.33 -1.38 9.37
CA ASN A 210 14.35 -0.33 9.37
C ASN A 210 14.70 0.13 7.94
N LYS A 211 14.86 -0.81 7.01
CA LYS A 211 15.09 -0.50 5.60
C LYS A 211 13.94 0.32 5.01
N SER A 212 12.70 0.01 5.36
CA SER A 212 11.53 0.77 4.90
C SER A 212 11.53 2.20 5.44
N ILE A 213 11.86 2.39 6.72
CA ILE A 213 12.06 3.72 7.32
C ILE A 213 13.13 4.49 6.56
N GLN A 214 14.31 3.90 6.35
CA GLN A 214 15.44 4.54 5.66
C GLN A 214 15.13 4.93 4.20
N ILE A 215 14.38 4.09 3.49
CA ILE A 215 14.04 4.35 2.09
C ILE A 215 12.98 5.45 2.00
N TYR A 216 11.90 5.36 2.75
CA TYR A 216 10.81 6.34 2.67
C TYR A 216 11.13 7.68 3.34
N SER A 217 12.07 7.72 4.30
CA SER A 217 12.54 8.99 4.87
C SER A 217 13.28 9.88 3.87
N LYS A 218 13.76 9.33 2.74
CA LYS A 218 14.32 10.13 1.64
C LYS A 218 13.29 11.05 0.98
N VAL A 219 12.01 10.69 1.02
CA VAL A 219 10.91 11.45 0.43
C VAL A 219 10.00 12.10 1.46
N LEU A 220 10.02 11.61 2.70
CA LEU A 220 9.26 12.16 3.83
C LEU A 220 10.09 11.99 5.12
N PRO A 221 10.92 12.99 5.50
CA PRO A 221 11.86 12.87 6.63
C PRO A 221 11.21 12.54 7.98
N GLU A 222 9.93 12.90 8.17
CA GLU A 222 9.18 12.62 9.39
C GLU A 222 9.04 11.12 9.70
N ILE A 223 9.21 10.27 8.70
CA ILE A 223 9.20 8.80 8.87
C ILE A 223 10.33 8.32 9.78
N ASN A 224 11.43 9.06 9.90
CA ASN A 224 12.50 8.73 10.85
C ASN A 224 12.07 8.75 12.34
N LYS A 225 10.90 9.33 12.65
CA LYS A 225 10.35 9.35 14.01
C LYS A 225 9.57 8.09 14.38
N LEU A 226 9.29 7.22 13.40
CA LEU A 226 8.58 5.97 13.65
C LEU A 226 9.49 4.98 14.38
N GLU A 227 8.96 4.36 15.44
CA GLU A 227 9.64 3.35 16.25
C GLU A 227 9.22 1.92 15.84
N ILE A 228 10.11 0.95 16.05
CA ILE A 228 9.89 -0.48 15.81
C ILE A 228 9.76 -1.21 17.15
#